data_0c0df247ca10a2da1988b5fa4b8d1b70
#
_entry.id   0c0df247ca10a2da1988b5fa4b8d1b70
#
_cell.length_a   1.000
_cell.length_b   1.000
_cell.length_c   1.000
_cell.angle_alpha   90.00
_cell.angle_beta   90.00
_cell.angle_gamma   90.00
#
_symmetry.space_group_name_H-M   'P 1'
#
loop_
_entity.id
_entity.type
_entity.pdbx_description
1 polymer ?
#
loop_
_entity_poly.entity_id
_entity_poly.type
_entity_poly.pdbx_seq_one_letter_code
_entity_poly.pdbx_strand_id
1 'polypeptide(L)'
;VTYNGWSKNGIAKSPSHYKAAFKLGGKSGLKKFSAFCEERSIPMNLKVNFVNAVKGKGAFSLNQDTLRDPNGYMYTNSDGSNYLLRPIKISERNNKLLRYLNGIFAGVTYDKLGSYLFKDKTNNDFSREKSAEIFGQVASAGNTDSVRAQATGGNLYLLKDVNMVRDIPGKAKAISLSDRSVPFYQMVVHGFVNYTGTPINLFYNTTQQKLEMIEYGFVPYYEITGQSPRKLKDTDYDYLFTSEYAQWKSDILETAKEFKPLSEFYGANIVKHEAVSETLAAVTYSNNKTIVVNYDETDAIYQGVTIPKESFQIISKEE
;
A
#
# COMPACT_ATOMS: atom_id res chain seq x y z
N VAL A 1 5.72 0.98 -10.27
CA VAL A 1 4.47 0.26 -10.65
C VAL A 1 4.36 -1.02 -9.83
N THR A 2 3.18 -1.30 -9.26
CA THR A 2 2.90 -2.59 -8.59
C THR A 2 2.00 -3.44 -9.48
N TYR A 3 2.47 -4.63 -9.85
CA TYR A 3 1.75 -5.52 -10.74
C TYR A 3 1.03 -6.63 -9.95
N ASN A 4 -0.32 -6.57 -9.89
CA ASN A 4 -1.15 -7.51 -9.12
C ASN A 4 -1.42 -8.81 -9.88
N GLY A 5 -1.68 -8.75 -11.19
CA GLY A 5 -2.12 -9.88 -12.02
C GLY A 5 -1.01 -10.75 -12.61
N TRP A 6 0.22 -10.66 -12.15
CA TRP A 6 1.37 -11.30 -12.77
C TRP A 6 1.43 -12.83 -12.60
N SER A 7 0.91 -13.37 -11.52
CA SER A 7 1.05 -14.79 -11.19
C SER A 7 -0.06 -15.66 -11.78
N LYS A 8 0.23 -16.94 -11.97
CA LYS A 8 -0.65 -17.94 -12.62
C LYS A 8 -2.09 -17.96 -12.09
N ASN A 9 -2.28 -17.74 -10.82
CA ASN A 9 -3.61 -17.80 -10.18
C ASN A 9 -4.01 -16.48 -9.53
N GLY A 10 -3.25 -15.41 -9.76
CA GLY A 10 -3.45 -14.14 -9.08
C GLY A 10 -3.23 -14.25 -7.58
N ILE A 11 -3.48 -13.14 -6.88
CA ILE A 11 -3.29 -13.03 -5.44
C ILE A 11 -4.41 -13.74 -4.65
N ALA A 12 -5.60 -13.88 -5.25
CA ALA A 12 -6.77 -14.51 -4.62
C ALA A 12 -6.60 -16.02 -4.37
N LYS A 13 -5.63 -16.67 -5.01
CA LYS A 13 -5.33 -18.10 -4.80
C LYS A 13 -4.06 -18.32 -3.99
N SER A 14 -3.83 -17.44 -3.03
CA SER A 14 -2.71 -17.53 -2.12
C SER A 14 -2.75 -18.84 -1.27
N PRO A 15 -1.60 -19.42 -0.97
CA PRO A 15 -0.24 -19.04 -1.29
C PRO A 15 0.33 -19.80 -2.49
N SER A 16 -0.50 -20.34 -3.36
CA SER A 16 -0.06 -21.22 -4.43
C SER A 16 0.35 -20.45 -5.69
N HIS A 17 1.35 -21.00 -6.33
CA HIS A 17 1.75 -20.66 -7.71
C HIS A 17 2.29 -19.24 -7.92
N TYR A 18 3.36 -18.90 -7.23
CA TYR A 18 4.13 -17.66 -7.49
C TYR A 18 5.03 -17.81 -8.74
N LYS A 19 4.47 -18.37 -9.80
CA LYS A 19 5.07 -18.39 -11.13
C LYS A 19 4.27 -17.48 -12.02
N ALA A 20 4.92 -16.81 -12.95
CA ALA A 20 4.26 -15.93 -13.90
C ALA A 20 3.19 -16.70 -14.70
N ALA A 21 2.07 -16.03 -14.98
CA ALA A 21 0.98 -16.61 -15.72
C ALA A 21 1.40 -16.94 -17.16
N PHE A 22 1.01 -18.11 -17.66
CA PHE A 22 1.35 -18.54 -19.02
C PHE A 22 0.78 -17.58 -20.08
N LYS A 23 -0.42 -17.05 -19.86
CA LYS A 23 -1.06 -16.04 -20.73
C LYS A 23 -0.24 -14.76 -20.88
N LEU A 24 0.68 -14.47 -19.95
CA LEU A 24 1.60 -13.34 -19.97
C LEU A 24 2.98 -13.71 -20.53
N GLY A 25 3.11 -14.86 -21.17
CA GLY A 25 4.37 -15.38 -21.67
C GLY A 25 5.25 -16.09 -20.63
N GLY A 26 4.69 -16.42 -19.45
CA GLY A 26 5.38 -17.12 -18.37
C GLY A 26 6.61 -16.34 -17.84
N LYS A 27 7.66 -17.05 -17.40
CA LYS A 27 8.89 -16.40 -16.89
C LYS A 27 9.59 -15.54 -17.93
N SER A 28 9.59 -15.96 -19.21
CA SER A 28 10.21 -15.21 -20.31
C SER A 28 9.48 -13.88 -20.56
N GLY A 29 8.14 -13.89 -20.60
CA GLY A 29 7.34 -12.69 -20.74
C GLY A 29 7.55 -11.72 -19.58
N LEU A 30 7.61 -12.23 -18.35
CA LEU A 30 7.89 -11.42 -17.16
C LEU A 30 9.29 -10.80 -17.22
N LYS A 31 10.31 -11.53 -17.67
CA LYS A 31 11.66 -10.99 -17.90
C LYS A 31 11.67 -9.86 -18.94
N LYS A 32 10.98 -10.01 -20.06
CA LYS A 32 10.88 -8.98 -21.11
C LYS A 32 10.20 -7.73 -20.56
N PHE A 33 9.13 -7.89 -19.79
CA PHE A 33 8.44 -6.75 -19.17
C PHE A 33 9.30 -6.07 -18.10
N SER A 34 10.01 -6.83 -17.31
CA SER A 34 10.97 -6.31 -16.31
C SER A 34 12.08 -5.49 -17.00
N ALA A 35 12.70 -5.99 -18.05
CA ALA A 35 13.70 -5.25 -18.82
C ALA A 35 13.15 -3.97 -19.45
N PHE A 36 11.94 -4.00 -20.00
CA PHE A 36 11.25 -2.81 -20.49
C PHE A 36 11.05 -1.74 -19.41
N CYS A 37 10.72 -2.15 -18.18
CA CYS A 37 10.60 -1.23 -17.05
C CYS A 37 11.96 -0.67 -16.62
N GLU A 38 12.98 -1.53 -16.56
CA GLU A 38 14.36 -1.17 -16.20
C GLU A 38 14.94 -0.14 -17.16
N GLU A 39 14.86 -0.37 -18.48
CA GLU A 39 15.31 0.57 -19.54
C GLU A 39 14.67 1.96 -19.43
N ARG A 40 13.50 2.06 -18.81
CA ARG A 40 12.75 3.31 -18.63
C ARG A 40 12.81 3.86 -17.21
N SER A 41 13.66 3.29 -16.36
CA SER A 41 13.77 3.65 -14.95
C SER A 41 12.43 3.61 -14.21
N ILE A 42 11.55 2.66 -14.58
CA ILE A 42 10.24 2.44 -13.93
C ILE A 42 10.39 1.35 -12.89
N PRO A 43 10.43 1.66 -11.58
CA PRO A 43 10.48 0.64 -10.53
C PRO A 43 9.26 -0.27 -10.62
N MET A 44 9.48 -1.59 -10.79
CA MET A 44 8.41 -2.58 -10.86
C MET A 44 8.41 -3.45 -9.61
N ASN A 45 7.26 -3.60 -8.98
CA ASN A 45 7.04 -4.52 -7.87
C ASN A 45 5.97 -5.56 -8.25
N LEU A 46 6.16 -6.76 -7.79
CA LEU A 46 5.23 -7.87 -7.94
C LEU A 46 4.46 -8.09 -6.64
N LYS A 47 3.13 -7.90 -6.65
CA LYS A 47 2.30 -8.10 -5.45
C LYS A 47 2.11 -9.59 -5.17
N VAL A 48 2.32 -9.97 -3.91
CA VAL A 48 2.13 -11.35 -3.40
C VAL A 48 1.44 -11.32 -2.05
N ASN A 49 0.69 -12.38 -1.74
CA ASN A 49 0.13 -12.59 -0.42
C ASN A 49 0.64 -13.93 0.14
N PHE A 50 1.47 -13.86 1.18
CA PHE A 50 1.98 -15.03 1.90
C PHE A 50 1.34 -15.18 3.27
N VAL A 51 0.59 -14.20 3.72
CA VAL A 51 -0.06 -14.20 5.04
C VAL A 51 -1.29 -15.09 5.04
N ASN A 52 -2.04 -15.08 3.95
CA ASN A 52 -3.27 -15.85 3.81
C ASN A 52 -3.09 -17.10 2.94
N ALA A 53 -3.90 -18.12 3.22
CA ALA A 53 -4.01 -19.34 2.43
C ALA A 53 -5.47 -19.66 2.14
N VAL A 54 -5.81 -19.82 0.84
CA VAL A 54 -7.17 -20.15 0.39
C VAL A 54 -7.31 -21.65 0.25
N LYS A 55 -8.30 -22.23 0.93
CA LYS A 55 -8.58 -23.68 0.92
C LYS A 55 -8.77 -24.19 -0.51
N GLY A 56 -8.13 -25.32 -0.82
CA GLY A 56 -8.20 -25.97 -2.12
C GLY A 56 -7.49 -25.25 -3.28
N LYS A 57 -6.81 -24.12 -3.02
CA LYS A 57 -6.17 -23.30 -4.06
C LYS A 57 -4.65 -23.34 -4.06
N GLY A 58 -4.03 -24.20 -3.28
CA GLY A 58 -2.58 -24.23 -3.24
C GLY A 58 -1.95 -25.38 -2.51
N ALA A 59 -0.65 -25.52 -2.68
CA ALA A 59 0.17 -26.49 -1.99
C ALA A 59 0.43 -26.00 -0.55
N PHE A 60 -0.50 -26.20 0.35
CA PHE A 60 -0.31 -26.04 1.78
C PHE A 60 -1.11 -27.08 2.54
N SER A 61 -0.62 -27.46 3.71
CA SER A 61 -1.27 -28.37 4.64
C SER A 61 -2.04 -27.57 5.69
N LEU A 62 -3.35 -27.78 5.82
CA LEU A 62 -4.15 -27.18 6.87
C LEU A 62 -3.56 -27.45 8.27
N ASN A 63 -3.09 -28.66 8.51
CA ASN A 63 -2.58 -29.04 9.83
C ASN A 63 -1.17 -28.52 10.11
N GLN A 64 -0.31 -28.41 9.11
CA GLN A 64 1.12 -28.09 9.30
C GLN A 64 1.46 -26.62 9.04
N ASP A 65 0.69 -25.95 8.15
CA ASP A 65 1.06 -24.63 7.65
C ASP A 65 0.19 -23.51 8.25
N THR A 66 -1.00 -23.84 8.80
CA THR A 66 -1.91 -22.82 9.33
C THR A 66 -1.62 -22.45 10.78
N LEU A 67 -1.87 -21.19 11.09
CA LEU A 67 -1.78 -20.64 12.43
C LEU A 67 -2.91 -21.19 13.30
N ARG A 68 -2.60 -21.44 14.59
CA ARG A 68 -3.57 -21.90 15.58
C ARG A 68 -3.66 -20.96 16.77
N ASP A 69 -4.87 -20.85 17.32
CA ASP A 69 -5.13 -20.17 18.57
C ASP A 69 -4.68 -21.01 19.81
N PRO A 70 -4.79 -20.49 21.04
CA PRO A 70 -4.46 -21.23 22.26
C PRO A 70 -5.23 -22.53 22.47
N ASN A 71 -6.42 -22.66 21.88
CA ASN A 71 -7.29 -23.84 21.98
C ASN A 71 -7.06 -24.85 20.86
N GLY A 72 -6.10 -24.54 19.95
CA GLY A 72 -5.77 -25.41 18.82
C GLY A 72 -6.63 -25.21 17.57
N TYR A 73 -7.58 -24.26 17.57
CA TYR A 73 -8.39 -23.93 16.40
C TYR A 73 -7.58 -23.13 15.38
N MET A 74 -7.83 -23.37 14.10
CA MET A 74 -7.19 -22.63 13.02
C MET A 74 -7.78 -21.23 12.89
N TYR A 75 -6.94 -20.21 12.72
CA TYR A 75 -7.40 -18.88 12.36
C TYR A 75 -7.93 -18.87 10.92
N THR A 76 -9.21 -18.62 10.78
CA THR A 76 -9.92 -18.59 9.48
C THR A 76 -10.94 -17.45 9.47
N ASN A 77 -11.34 -17.03 8.26
CA ASN A 77 -12.51 -16.16 8.08
C ASN A 77 -13.82 -16.92 8.39
N SER A 78 -14.94 -16.19 8.43
CA SER A 78 -16.25 -16.72 8.86
C SER A 78 -16.76 -17.90 8.02
N ASP A 79 -16.41 -17.97 6.72
CA ASP A 79 -16.81 -19.05 5.81
C ASP A 79 -15.84 -20.24 5.78
N GLY A 80 -14.76 -20.18 6.54
CA GLY A 80 -13.74 -21.24 6.59
C GLY A 80 -12.97 -21.46 5.28
N SER A 81 -12.93 -20.46 4.40
CA SER A 81 -12.26 -20.55 3.10
C SER A 81 -10.83 -20.03 3.11
N ASN A 82 -10.52 -19.13 4.04
CA ASN A 82 -9.24 -18.40 4.08
C ASN A 82 -8.60 -18.52 5.46
N TYR A 83 -7.36 -18.94 5.52
CA TYR A 83 -6.60 -19.24 6.74
C TYR A 83 -5.37 -18.34 6.86
N LEU A 84 -4.93 -18.05 8.07
CA LEU A 84 -3.63 -17.43 8.32
C LEU A 84 -2.53 -18.50 8.31
N LEU A 85 -1.42 -18.19 7.66
CA LEU A 85 -0.23 -19.04 7.65
C LEU A 85 0.70 -18.74 8.84
N ARG A 86 1.40 -19.77 9.29
CA ARG A 86 2.46 -19.64 10.30
C ARG A 86 3.61 -18.78 9.77
N PRO A 87 4.23 -17.91 10.57
CA PRO A 87 5.30 -17.02 10.12
C PRO A 87 6.46 -17.73 9.44
N ILE A 88 6.87 -18.90 9.95
CA ILE A 88 7.94 -19.67 9.31
C ILE A 88 7.57 -20.12 7.89
N LYS A 89 6.29 -20.41 7.64
CA LYS A 89 5.81 -20.80 6.31
C LYS A 89 5.76 -19.62 5.34
N ILE A 90 5.53 -18.42 5.86
CA ILE A 90 5.64 -17.17 5.09
C ILE A 90 7.08 -17.00 4.59
N SER A 91 8.08 -17.16 5.47
CA SER A 91 9.51 -17.11 5.11
C SER A 91 9.91 -18.16 4.07
N GLU A 92 9.50 -19.42 4.26
CA GLU A 92 9.79 -20.51 3.30
C GLU A 92 9.24 -20.19 1.89
N ARG A 93 8.05 -19.60 1.81
CA ARG A 93 7.40 -19.22 0.54
C ARG A 93 8.08 -18.03 -0.11
N ASN A 94 8.48 -17.04 0.69
CA ASN A 94 9.28 -15.93 0.21
C ASN A 94 10.58 -16.41 -0.44
N ASN A 95 11.31 -17.30 0.20
CA ASN A 95 12.55 -17.86 -0.33
C ASN A 95 12.34 -18.62 -1.65
N LYS A 96 11.20 -19.30 -1.83
CA LYS A 96 10.83 -19.92 -3.11
C LYS A 96 10.56 -18.89 -4.20
N LEU A 97 9.86 -17.80 -3.85
CA LEU A 97 9.61 -16.69 -4.78
C LEU A 97 10.92 -16.05 -5.22
N LEU A 98 11.78 -15.65 -4.29
CA LEU A 98 13.03 -14.96 -4.60
C LEU A 98 13.94 -15.79 -5.51
N ARG A 99 14.02 -17.11 -5.28
CA ARG A 99 14.71 -18.02 -6.20
C ARG A 99 14.08 -18.04 -7.60
N TYR A 100 12.77 -17.99 -7.70
CA TYR A 100 12.08 -17.91 -9.00
C TYR A 100 12.35 -16.58 -9.71
N LEU A 101 12.42 -15.47 -8.97
CA LEU A 101 12.64 -14.12 -9.50
C LEU A 101 14.11 -13.84 -9.84
N ASN A 102 15.03 -14.75 -9.53
CA ASN A 102 16.45 -14.56 -9.88
C ASN A 102 16.63 -14.20 -11.37
N GLY A 103 17.30 -13.06 -11.62
CA GLY A 103 17.51 -12.47 -12.94
C GLY A 103 16.25 -11.79 -13.53
N ILE A 104 15.29 -11.39 -12.69
CA ILE A 104 14.18 -10.53 -13.02
C ILE A 104 14.33 -9.24 -12.22
N PHE A 105 14.38 -8.10 -12.88
CA PHE A 105 14.46 -6.78 -12.25
C PHE A 105 13.09 -6.38 -11.69
N ALA A 106 12.78 -6.81 -10.48
CA ALA A 106 11.53 -6.49 -9.80
C ALA A 106 11.69 -6.59 -8.28
N GLY A 107 11.10 -5.65 -7.57
CA GLY A 107 10.87 -5.74 -6.13
C GLY A 107 9.61 -6.56 -5.81
N VAL A 108 9.30 -6.69 -4.53
CA VAL A 108 8.13 -7.41 -4.05
C VAL A 108 7.23 -6.47 -3.25
N THR A 109 5.92 -6.50 -3.51
CA THR A 109 4.90 -5.88 -2.66
C THR A 109 4.20 -6.98 -1.86
N TYR A 110 4.42 -7.01 -0.55
CA TYR A 110 3.86 -7.98 0.36
C TYR A 110 2.48 -7.54 0.85
N ASP A 111 1.44 -8.20 0.36
CA ASP A 111 0.07 -7.94 0.81
C ASP A 111 -0.12 -8.40 2.25
N LYS A 112 -0.72 -7.54 3.08
CA LYS A 112 -1.07 -7.78 4.49
C LYS A 112 0.09 -8.07 5.45
N LEU A 113 1.34 -8.05 5.01
CA LEU A 113 2.49 -8.33 5.88
C LEU A 113 2.63 -7.28 7.00
N GLY A 114 2.28 -6.02 6.72
CA GLY A 114 2.26 -4.93 7.69
C GLY A 114 0.95 -4.78 8.46
N SER A 115 -0.05 -5.65 8.24
CA SER A 115 -1.38 -5.54 8.87
C SER A 115 -1.56 -6.47 10.05
N TYR A 116 -0.88 -7.60 10.08
CA TYR A 116 -1.09 -8.66 11.07
C TYR A 116 0.17 -8.95 11.86
N LEU A 117 0.01 -9.12 13.16
CA LEU A 117 1.05 -9.62 14.04
C LEU A 117 0.43 -10.62 15.01
N PHE A 118 0.87 -11.87 14.96
CA PHE A 118 0.27 -12.95 15.74
C PHE A 118 1.32 -13.82 16.42
N LYS A 119 0.87 -14.52 17.49
CA LYS A 119 1.60 -15.55 18.19
C LYS A 119 1.24 -16.90 17.61
N ASP A 120 2.23 -17.72 17.26
CA ASP A 120 2.00 -19.10 16.79
C ASP A 120 1.96 -20.06 17.99
N LYS A 121 0.78 -20.57 18.30
CA LYS A 121 0.57 -21.53 19.38
C LYS A 121 0.84 -22.99 19.00
N THR A 122 1.09 -23.26 17.72
CA THR A 122 1.53 -24.58 17.26
C THR A 122 2.94 -24.90 17.76
N ASN A 123 3.74 -23.87 18.04
CA ASN A 123 5.06 -23.98 18.66
C ASN A 123 5.11 -22.99 19.86
N ASN A 124 5.28 -23.51 21.06
CA ASN A 124 5.17 -22.75 22.31
C ASN A 124 6.13 -21.56 22.42
N ASP A 125 7.25 -21.60 21.69
CA ASP A 125 8.30 -20.57 21.74
C ASP A 125 8.13 -19.46 20.70
N PHE A 126 7.01 -19.42 19.96
CA PHE A 126 6.82 -18.48 18.86
C PHE A 126 6.00 -17.26 19.28
N SER A 127 6.68 -16.24 19.76
CA SER A 127 6.07 -14.99 20.24
C SER A 127 5.70 -14.04 19.08
N ARG A 128 5.02 -12.92 19.41
CA ARG A 128 4.75 -11.85 18.43
C ARG A 128 6.02 -11.15 17.99
N GLU A 129 6.98 -10.97 18.88
CA GLU A 129 8.29 -10.38 18.56
C GLU A 129 9.03 -11.25 17.53
N LYS A 130 8.99 -12.57 17.69
CA LYS A 130 9.58 -13.50 16.72
C LYS A 130 8.87 -13.46 15.38
N SER A 131 7.55 -13.26 15.37
CA SER A 131 6.79 -13.05 14.14
C SER A 131 7.19 -11.74 13.46
N ALA A 132 7.36 -10.65 14.20
CA ALA A 132 7.80 -9.36 13.68
C ALA A 132 9.20 -9.44 13.09
N GLU A 133 10.13 -10.14 13.76
CA GLU A 133 11.49 -10.39 13.26
C GLU A 133 11.46 -11.13 11.90
N ILE A 134 10.67 -12.20 11.79
CA ILE A 134 10.54 -12.95 10.55
C ILE A 134 9.92 -12.09 9.44
N PHE A 135 8.91 -11.29 9.75
CA PHE A 135 8.28 -10.41 8.75
C PHE A 135 9.24 -9.33 8.25
N GLY A 136 10.06 -8.75 9.15
CA GLY A 136 11.16 -7.86 8.76
C GLY A 136 12.17 -8.55 7.84
N GLN A 137 12.61 -9.75 8.19
CA GLN A 137 13.53 -10.54 7.35
C GLN A 137 12.93 -10.86 5.97
N VAL A 138 11.63 -11.20 5.91
CA VAL A 138 10.90 -11.45 4.65
C VAL A 138 10.88 -10.19 3.78
N ALA A 139 10.58 -9.02 4.37
CA ALA A 139 10.55 -7.76 3.65
C ALA A 139 11.95 -7.34 3.18
N SER A 140 12.95 -7.36 4.07
CA SER A 140 14.35 -7.05 3.73
C SER A 140 14.89 -7.92 2.60
N ALA A 141 14.56 -9.21 2.60
CA ALA A 141 14.97 -10.13 1.55
C ALA A 141 14.33 -9.84 0.18
N GLY A 142 13.22 -9.09 0.15
CA GLY A 142 12.57 -8.63 -1.09
C GLY A 142 13.20 -7.37 -1.69
N ASN A 143 14.15 -6.74 -1.00
CA ASN A 143 14.90 -5.60 -1.53
C ASN A 143 15.95 -6.08 -2.55
N THR A 144 16.13 -5.27 -3.59
CA THR A 144 17.26 -5.36 -4.53
C THR A 144 18.01 -4.02 -4.53
N ASP A 145 19.14 -3.95 -5.21
CA ASP A 145 19.92 -2.71 -5.30
C ASP A 145 19.13 -1.56 -5.95
N SER A 146 18.21 -1.90 -6.83
CA SER A 146 17.48 -0.92 -7.65
C SER A 146 16.00 -0.81 -7.33
N VAL A 147 15.39 -1.84 -6.75
CA VAL A 147 13.95 -1.85 -6.42
C VAL A 147 13.76 -2.37 -5.00
N ARG A 148 13.09 -1.56 -4.17
CA ARG A 148 12.84 -1.86 -2.77
C ARG A 148 11.50 -2.52 -2.54
N ALA A 149 11.43 -3.34 -1.49
CA ALA A 149 10.20 -3.98 -1.05
C ALA A 149 9.16 -2.96 -0.59
N GLN A 150 7.90 -3.30 -0.82
CA GLN A 150 6.72 -2.58 -0.33
C GLN A 150 5.85 -3.53 0.48
N ALA A 151 5.00 -2.99 1.37
CA ALA A 151 4.02 -3.80 2.08
C ALA A 151 2.68 -3.08 2.18
N THR A 152 1.58 -3.83 2.27
CA THR A 152 0.29 -3.26 2.69
C THR A 152 0.15 -3.38 4.21
N GLY A 153 -0.43 -2.34 4.83
CA GLY A 153 -0.53 -2.17 6.27
C GLY A 153 0.74 -1.54 6.88
N GLY A 154 0.54 -0.64 7.82
CA GLY A 154 1.55 0.30 8.31
C GLY A 154 2.06 0.03 9.73
N ASN A 155 2.01 -1.20 10.22
CA ASN A 155 2.54 -1.49 11.55
C ASN A 155 4.05 -1.21 11.65
N LEU A 156 4.46 -0.54 12.72
CA LEU A 156 5.81 0.00 12.91
C LEU A 156 6.94 -1.05 12.81
N TYR A 157 6.68 -2.30 13.15
CA TYR A 157 7.69 -3.37 13.11
C TYR A 157 8.28 -3.61 11.71
N LEU A 158 7.59 -3.16 10.65
CA LEU A 158 7.99 -3.42 9.27
C LEU A 158 8.64 -2.20 8.57
N LEU A 159 8.45 -0.98 9.11
CA LEU A 159 8.78 0.26 8.39
C LEU A 159 10.25 0.38 7.98
N LYS A 160 11.17 -0.11 8.79
CA LYS A 160 12.62 -0.08 8.49
C LYS A 160 13.02 -0.99 7.32
N ASP A 161 12.19 -1.97 6.99
CA ASP A 161 12.49 -3.04 6.03
C ASP A 161 11.81 -2.83 4.66
N VAL A 162 11.01 -1.75 4.54
CA VAL A 162 10.30 -1.39 3.30
C VAL A 162 10.54 0.07 2.95
N ASN A 163 10.41 0.43 1.68
CA ASN A 163 10.52 1.83 1.24
C ASN A 163 9.17 2.49 0.99
N MET A 164 8.10 1.72 0.98
CA MET A 164 6.74 2.23 0.82
C MET A 164 5.74 1.33 1.54
N VAL A 165 4.84 1.97 2.25
CA VAL A 165 3.69 1.32 2.88
C VAL A 165 2.43 1.69 2.12
N ARG A 166 1.59 0.72 1.81
CA ARG A 166 0.37 0.93 1.04
C ARG A 166 -0.88 0.72 1.89
N ASP A 167 -1.98 1.33 1.44
CA ASP A 167 -3.31 1.16 2.02
C ASP A 167 -3.37 1.62 3.49
N ILE A 168 -2.70 2.74 3.79
CA ILE A 168 -2.79 3.39 5.10
C ILE A 168 -4.11 4.17 5.15
N PRO A 169 -4.90 4.05 6.22
CA PRO A 169 -6.09 4.87 6.36
C PRO A 169 -5.72 6.36 6.47
N GLY A 170 -6.45 7.20 5.77
CA GLY A 170 -6.37 8.64 5.87
C GLY A 170 -7.12 9.14 7.11
N LYS A 171 -8.19 9.89 6.89
CA LYS A 171 -9.03 10.41 7.96
C LYS A 171 -9.69 9.28 8.76
N ALA A 172 -9.55 9.31 10.07
CA ALA A 172 -10.26 8.36 10.92
C ALA A 172 -11.78 8.56 10.79
N LYS A 173 -12.54 7.46 10.84
CA LYS A 173 -14.01 7.58 10.89
C LYS A 173 -14.38 8.36 12.15
N ALA A 174 -15.22 9.39 11.98
CA ALA A 174 -15.77 10.12 13.11
C ALA A 174 -16.54 9.15 14.04
N ILE A 175 -16.16 9.14 15.30
CA ILE A 175 -16.92 8.48 16.36
C ILE A 175 -17.55 9.57 17.23
N SER A 176 -18.69 9.30 17.82
CA SER A 176 -19.48 10.30 18.59
C SER A 176 -18.72 10.96 19.77
N LEU A 177 -17.56 10.42 20.14
CA LEU A 177 -16.69 10.93 21.20
C LEU A 177 -15.47 11.71 20.67
N SER A 178 -15.33 11.87 19.36
CA SER A 178 -14.16 12.52 18.75
C SER A 178 -14.60 13.66 17.84
N ASP A 179 -14.22 14.87 18.18
CA ASP A 179 -14.52 16.07 17.38
C ASP A 179 -13.67 16.15 16.10
N ARG A 180 -12.44 15.62 16.14
CA ARG A 180 -11.47 15.73 15.03
C ARG A 180 -10.55 14.52 14.93
N SER A 181 -10.14 14.21 13.70
CA SER A 181 -9.09 13.24 13.43
C SER A 181 -7.72 13.93 13.49
N VAL A 182 -6.79 13.36 14.26
CA VAL A 182 -5.38 13.79 14.27
C VAL A 182 -4.58 12.78 13.43
N PRO A 183 -3.80 13.20 12.42
CA PRO A 183 -3.01 12.31 11.57
C PRO A 183 -1.74 11.85 12.29
N PHE A 184 -1.89 11.30 13.49
CA PHE A 184 -0.77 10.93 14.34
C PHE A 184 0.21 9.96 13.67
N TYR A 185 -0.32 8.95 12.98
CA TYR A 185 0.51 7.99 12.25
C TYR A 185 1.37 8.71 11.19
N GLN A 186 0.76 9.55 10.36
CA GLN A 186 1.44 10.30 9.32
C GLN A 186 2.49 11.24 9.89
N MET A 187 2.18 11.94 10.98
CA MET A 187 3.15 12.81 11.67
C MET A 187 4.38 12.05 12.17
N VAL A 188 4.22 10.79 12.59
CA VAL A 188 5.32 9.96 13.08
C VAL A 188 6.17 9.40 11.93
N VAL A 189 5.56 8.99 10.82
CA VAL A 189 6.26 8.21 9.78
C VAL A 189 6.68 9.03 8.57
N HIS A 190 6.07 10.19 8.35
CA HIS A 190 6.39 11.05 7.20
C HIS A 190 7.86 11.51 7.23
N GLY A 191 8.52 11.47 6.09
CA GLY A 191 9.95 11.74 5.97
C GLY A 191 10.84 10.50 6.16
N PHE A 192 10.36 9.43 6.79
CA PHE A 192 11.10 8.18 6.98
C PHE A 192 10.71 7.10 5.96
N VAL A 193 9.43 7.01 5.61
CA VAL A 193 8.90 6.04 4.66
C VAL A 193 7.77 6.66 3.85
N ASN A 194 7.76 6.41 2.54
CA ASN A 194 6.64 6.82 1.71
C ASN A 194 5.41 5.93 1.98
N TYR A 195 4.23 6.51 1.88
CA TYR A 195 2.99 5.76 2.08
C TYR A 195 1.87 6.24 1.14
N THR A 196 0.94 5.34 0.87
CA THR A 196 -0.24 5.61 0.06
C THR A 196 -1.52 5.34 0.85
N GLY A 197 -2.55 6.09 0.55
CA GLY A 197 -3.91 5.86 1.05
C GLY A 197 -4.72 4.92 0.14
N THR A 198 -6.01 5.18 -0.01
CA THR A 198 -6.90 4.49 -0.96
C THR A 198 -6.65 4.99 -2.38
N PRO A 199 -6.74 4.14 -3.42
CA PRO A 199 -6.59 4.56 -4.83
C PRO A 199 -7.60 5.67 -5.19
N ILE A 200 -7.12 6.71 -5.89
CA ILE A 200 -7.94 7.87 -6.27
C ILE A 200 -9.17 7.43 -7.07
N ASN A 201 -8.98 6.55 -8.04
CA ASN A 201 -10.05 6.09 -8.92
C ASN A 201 -11.09 5.17 -8.28
N LEU A 202 -10.90 4.78 -7.03
CA LEU A 202 -11.88 3.96 -6.30
C LEU A 202 -12.67 4.81 -5.28
N PHE A 203 -12.50 6.12 -5.31
CA PHE A 203 -13.24 7.05 -4.46
C PHE A 203 -14.39 7.72 -5.21
N TYR A 204 -15.48 8.03 -4.51
CA TYR A 204 -16.64 8.71 -5.09
C TYR A 204 -16.31 10.15 -5.49
N ASN A 205 -15.65 10.92 -4.61
CA ASN A 205 -15.19 12.27 -4.86
C ASN A 205 -13.67 12.30 -4.97
N THR A 206 -13.17 12.31 -6.20
CA THR A 206 -11.73 12.27 -6.47
C THR A 206 -11.02 13.57 -6.07
N THR A 207 -11.68 14.73 -6.14
CA THR A 207 -11.12 16.01 -5.71
C THR A 207 -10.86 16.00 -4.21
N GLN A 208 -11.86 15.66 -3.41
CA GLN A 208 -11.73 15.55 -1.96
C GLN A 208 -10.66 14.51 -1.56
N GLN A 209 -10.58 13.40 -2.29
CA GLN A 209 -9.56 12.38 -2.06
C GLN A 209 -8.15 12.90 -2.34
N LYS A 210 -7.95 13.68 -3.41
CA LYS A 210 -6.66 14.30 -3.72
C LYS A 210 -6.26 15.31 -2.63
N LEU A 211 -7.18 16.13 -2.18
CA LEU A 211 -6.94 17.08 -1.08
C LEU A 211 -6.57 16.37 0.23
N GLU A 212 -7.27 15.29 0.57
CA GLU A 212 -6.91 14.48 1.73
C GLU A 212 -5.51 13.86 1.58
N MET A 213 -5.15 13.39 0.39
CA MET A 213 -3.80 12.89 0.14
C MET A 213 -2.73 13.97 0.32
N ILE A 214 -3.02 15.21 -0.07
CA ILE A 214 -2.12 16.36 0.10
C ILE A 214 -1.99 16.72 1.57
N GLU A 215 -3.10 16.82 2.31
CA GLU A 215 -3.09 17.10 3.74
C GLU A 215 -2.26 16.09 4.54
N TYR A 216 -2.40 14.81 4.22
CA TYR A 216 -1.73 13.74 4.97
C TYR A 216 -0.38 13.32 4.38
N GLY A 217 0.09 13.96 3.31
CA GLY A 217 1.38 13.66 2.70
C GLY A 217 1.44 12.30 2.00
N PHE A 218 0.32 11.78 1.51
CA PHE A 218 0.28 10.53 0.76
C PHE A 218 0.89 10.66 -0.63
N VAL A 219 1.54 9.61 -1.09
CA VAL A 219 1.88 9.45 -2.51
C VAL A 219 0.62 9.03 -3.26
N PRO A 220 0.21 9.78 -4.31
CA PRO A 220 -1.00 9.45 -5.06
C PRO A 220 -0.82 8.16 -5.85
N TYR A 221 -1.88 7.36 -5.96
CA TYR A 221 -1.86 6.20 -6.82
C TYR A 221 -3.25 5.83 -7.35
N TYR A 222 -3.24 5.04 -8.42
CA TYR A 222 -4.41 4.48 -9.08
C TYR A 222 -4.29 2.97 -9.16
N GLU A 223 -5.38 2.26 -8.99
CA GLU A 223 -5.45 0.83 -9.27
C GLU A 223 -6.19 0.62 -10.59
N ILE A 224 -5.46 0.22 -11.62
CA ILE A 224 -5.95 0.21 -12.99
C ILE A 224 -5.89 -1.16 -13.64
N THR A 225 -6.81 -1.39 -14.58
CA THR A 225 -6.89 -2.57 -15.45
C THR A 225 -6.74 -2.16 -16.91
N GLY A 226 -6.17 -3.04 -17.73
CA GLY A 226 -6.02 -2.81 -19.16
C GLY A 226 -7.31 -3.03 -19.98
N GLN A 227 -8.37 -3.53 -19.34
CA GLN A 227 -9.67 -3.82 -19.97
C GLN A 227 -10.80 -3.42 -19.02
N SER A 228 -12.03 -3.33 -19.58
CA SER A 228 -13.23 -3.01 -18.82
C SER A 228 -13.38 -3.84 -17.55
N PRO A 229 -13.63 -3.23 -16.39
CA PRO A 229 -13.81 -3.92 -15.11
C PRO A 229 -15.09 -4.77 -15.05
N ARG A 230 -16.00 -4.66 -16.01
CA ARG A 230 -17.21 -5.51 -16.09
C ARG A 230 -16.89 -7.01 -16.04
N LYS A 231 -15.67 -7.40 -16.51
CA LYS A 231 -15.19 -8.79 -16.45
C LYS A 231 -14.82 -9.25 -15.04
N LEU A 232 -14.69 -8.32 -14.10
CA LEU A 232 -14.34 -8.59 -12.70
C LEU A 232 -15.57 -8.69 -11.80
N LYS A 233 -16.78 -8.36 -12.33
CA LYS A 233 -18.04 -8.51 -11.61
C LYS A 233 -18.21 -9.95 -11.11
N ASP A 234 -18.71 -10.10 -9.89
CA ASP A 234 -18.92 -11.38 -9.21
C ASP A 234 -17.63 -12.19 -8.97
N THR A 235 -16.48 -11.50 -8.87
CA THR A 235 -15.18 -12.07 -8.50
C THR A 235 -14.62 -11.38 -7.25
N ASP A 236 -13.53 -11.91 -6.69
CA ASP A 236 -12.80 -11.27 -5.57
C ASP A 236 -12.24 -9.86 -5.91
N TYR A 237 -12.39 -9.40 -7.15
CA TYR A 237 -11.92 -8.12 -7.67
C TYR A 237 -13.06 -7.20 -8.13
N ASP A 238 -14.30 -7.46 -7.72
CA ASP A 238 -15.47 -6.64 -8.08
C ASP A 238 -15.37 -5.19 -7.56
N TYR A 239 -14.59 -4.96 -6.50
CA TYR A 239 -14.28 -3.63 -5.98
C TYR A 239 -13.57 -2.73 -7.00
N LEU A 240 -12.96 -3.28 -8.06
CA LEU A 240 -12.31 -2.54 -9.14
C LEU A 240 -13.30 -2.02 -10.21
N PHE A 241 -14.46 -1.58 -9.80
CA PHE A 241 -15.58 -1.21 -10.68
C PHE A 241 -15.30 -0.02 -11.61
N THR A 242 -14.30 0.81 -11.30
CA THR A 242 -13.90 1.97 -12.09
C THR A 242 -12.37 1.99 -12.30
N SER A 243 -11.81 0.97 -12.92
CA SER A 243 -10.36 0.76 -13.01
C SER A 243 -9.79 0.77 -14.42
N GLU A 244 -10.62 0.96 -15.48
CA GLU A 244 -10.13 0.90 -16.87
C GLU A 244 -9.15 2.05 -17.17
N TYR A 245 -7.92 1.73 -17.59
CA TYR A 245 -6.87 2.72 -17.86
C TYR A 245 -7.29 3.80 -18.83
N ALA A 246 -8.05 3.43 -19.89
CA ALA A 246 -8.48 4.38 -20.90
C ALA A 246 -9.33 5.53 -20.32
N GLN A 247 -10.09 5.27 -19.28
CA GLN A 247 -10.93 6.25 -18.59
C GLN A 247 -10.12 7.19 -17.69
N TRP A 248 -9.03 6.70 -17.10
CA TRP A 248 -8.25 7.43 -16.10
C TRP A 248 -6.96 8.05 -16.60
N LYS A 249 -6.58 7.81 -17.86
CA LYS A 249 -5.29 8.26 -18.42
C LYS A 249 -5.08 9.78 -18.28
N SER A 250 -6.07 10.60 -18.60
CA SER A 250 -5.97 12.07 -18.46
C SER A 250 -5.85 12.50 -17.01
N ASP A 251 -6.69 11.95 -16.13
CA ASP A 251 -6.68 12.30 -14.72
C ASP A 251 -5.36 11.87 -14.03
N ILE A 252 -4.77 10.73 -14.43
CA ILE A 252 -3.45 10.30 -13.98
C ILE A 252 -2.38 11.34 -14.36
N LEU A 253 -2.41 11.85 -15.58
CA LEU A 253 -1.44 12.86 -16.05
C LEU A 253 -1.63 14.21 -15.35
N GLU A 254 -2.87 14.63 -15.11
CA GLU A 254 -3.21 15.85 -14.36
C GLU A 254 -2.76 15.73 -12.91
N THR A 255 -3.08 14.62 -12.24
CA THR A 255 -2.64 14.35 -10.88
C THR A 255 -1.11 14.32 -10.76
N ALA A 256 -0.42 13.75 -11.74
CA ALA A 256 1.04 13.76 -11.74
C ALA A 256 1.63 15.19 -11.83
N LYS A 257 0.98 16.11 -12.56
CA LYS A 257 1.38 17.52 -12.61
C LYS A 257 1.07 18.24 -11.31
N GLU A 258 -0.12 18.01 -10.76
CA GLU A 258 -0.60 18.60 -9.51
C GLU A 258 0.28 18.22 -8.30
N PHE A 259 0.67 16.94 -8.21
CA PHE A 259 1.51 16.45 -7.12
C PHE A 259 3.01 16.64 -7.34
N LYS A 260 3.47 17.07 -8.51
CA LYS A 260 4.89 17.31 -8.78
C LYS A 260 5.54 18.31 -7.82
N PRO A 261 4.95 19.46 -7.49
CA PRO A 261 5.51 20.40 -6.50
C PRO A 261 5.61 19.80 -5.09
N LEU A 262 4.77 18.81 -4.76
CA LEU A 262 4.74 18.18 -3.45
C LEU A 262 5.86 17.17 -3.25
N SER A 263 6.64 16.84 -4.29
CA SER A 263 7.74 15.88 -4.20
C SER A 263 8.85 16.28 -3.22
N GLU A 264 9.04 17.58 -2.98
CA GLU A 264 10.00 18.10 -2.02
C GLU A 264 9.64 17.83 -0.55
N PHE A 265 8.38 17.48 -0.29
CA PHE A 265 7.89 17.20 1.06
C PHE A 265 8.05 15.74 1.46
N TYR A 266 8.16 14.79 0.52
CA TYR A 266 8.22 13.35 0.86
C TYR A 266 9.43 12.95 1.74
N GLY A 267 10.50 13.73 1.73
CA GLY A 267 11.65 13.56 2.62
C GLY A 267 11.66 14.47 3.86
N ALA A 268 10.65 15.33 4.01
CA ALA A 268 10.52 16.25 5.14
C ALA A 268 9.56 15.71 6.20
N ASN A 269 9.89 15.87 7.48
CA ASN A 269 8.99 15.44 8.56
C ASN A 269 7.81 16.41 8.72
N ILE A 270 6.64 15.92 9.05
CA ILE A 270 5.51 16.76 9.48
C ILE A 270 5.82 17.24 10.91
N VAL A 271 5.99 18.55 11.08
CA VAL A 271 6.28 19.17 12.38
C VAL A 271 5.00 19.60 13.08
N LYS A 272 4.00 20.09 12.33
CA LYS A 272 2.74 20.54 12.88
C LYS A 272 1.61 20.22 11.90
N HIS A 273 0.50 19.74 12.43
CA HIS A 273 -0.79 19.66 11.72
C HIS A 273 -1.82 20.48 12.49
N GLU A 274 -2.51 21.38 11.80
CA GLU A 274 -3.46 22.31 12.36
C GLU A 274 -4.76 22.27 11.57
N ALA A 275 -5.87 21.95 12.24
CA ALA A 275 -7.19 22.16 11.70
C ALA A 275 -7.59 23.64 11.97
N VAL A 276 -7.40 24.49 10.97
CA VAL A 276 -7.65 25.92 11.07
C VAL A 276 -9.16 26.21 11.18
N SER A 277 -9.96 25.46 10.43
CA SER A 277 -11.42 25.42 10.51
C SER A 277 -11.93 24.00 10.24
N GLU A 278 -13.23 23.82 10.04
CA GLU A 278 -13.82 22.53 9.62
C GLU A 278 -13.37 22.12 8.20
N THR A 279 -13.11 23.11 7.34
CA THR A 279 -12.79 22.92 5.92
C THR A 279 -11.39 23.37 5.52
N LEU A 280 -10.58 23.89 6.47
CA LEU A 280 -9.25 24.41 6.21
C LEU A 280 -8.23 23.75 7.14
N ALA A 281 -7.23 23.11 6.56
CA ALA A 281 -6.12 22.48 7.28
C ALA A 281 -4.77 23.08 6.86
N ALA A 282 -3.82 23.17 7.81
CA ALA A 282 -2.45 23.62 7.55
C ALA A 282 -1.46 22.61 8.09
N VAL A 283 -0.51 22.19 7.26
CA VAL A 283 0.51 21.17 7.58
C VAL A 283 1.88 21.77 7.39
N THR A 284 2.63 21.94 8.47
CA THR A 284 3.98 22.50 8.46
C THR A 284 5.02 21.38 8.48
N TYR A 285 6.01 21.51 7.62
CA TYR A 285 7.09 20.54 7.44
C TYR A 285 8.43 21.06 7.93
N SER A 286 9.38 20.14 8.14
CA SER A 286 10.72 20.45 8.62
C SER A 286 11.59 21.25 7.64
N ASN A 287 11.15 21.42 6.40
CA ASN A 287 11.76 22.28 5.39
C ASN A 287 11.28 23.76 5.44
N ASN A 288 10.64 24.17 6.55
CA ASN A 288 10.09 25.51 6.79
C ASN A 288 8.96 25.93 5.84
N LYS A 289 8.30 24.98 5.19
CA LYS A 289 7.16 25.21 4.33
C LYS A 289 5.87 24.66 4.96
N THR A 290 4.77 25.31 4.65
CA THR A 290 3.43 24.90 5.09
C THR A 290 2.55 24.67 3.88
N ILE A 291 1.90 23.52 3.82
CA ILE A 291 0.84 23.24 2.85
C ILE A 291 -0.48 23.58 3.53
N VAL A 292 -1.26 24.45 2.90
CA VAL A 292 -2.62 24.80 3.36
C VAL A 292 -3.61 24.23 2.39
N VAL A 293 -4.54 23.42 2.88
CA VAL A 293 -5.55 22.70 2.08
C VAL A 293 -6.93 23.25 2.41
N ASN A 294 -7.64 23.67 1.38
CA ASN A 294 -9.02 24.19 1.46
C ASN A 294 -9.99 23.17 0.84
N TYR A 295 -10.86 22.60 1.65
CA TYR A 295 -11.89 21.65 1.25
C TYR A 295 -13.23 22.32 0.89
N ASP A 296 -13.34 23.64 1.13
CA ASP A 296 -14.57 24.40 0.90
C ASP A 296 -14.78 24.70 -0.59
N GLU A 297 -16.03 24.91 -0.99
CA GLU A 297 -16.42 25.38 -2.32
C GLU A 297 -16.20 26.89 -2.50
N THR A 298 -15.68 27.58 -1.48
CA THR A 298 -15.34 29.02 -1.48
C THR A 298 -13.87 29.22 -1.14
N ASP A 299 -13.31 30.35 -1.61
CA ASP A 299 -11.93 30.72 -1.28
C ASP A 299 -11.78 30.98 0.22
N ALA A 300 -10.67 30.56 0.81
CA ALA A 300 -10.33 30.82 2.21
C ALA A 300 -9.10 31.74 2.31
N ILE A 301 -8.90 32.35 3.47
CA ILE A 301 -7.70 33.15 3.75
C ILE A 301 -6.94 32.54 4.91
N TYR A 302 -5.66 32.31 4.72
CA TYR A 302 -4.73 31.86 5.75
C TYR A 302 -3.49 32.74 5.79
N GLN A 303 -3.27 33.43 6.92
CA GLN A 303 -2.13 34.36 7.11
C GLN A 303 -1.96 35.39 5.98
N GLY A 304 -3.08 35.93 5.48
CA GLY A 304 -3.10 36.92 4.39
C GLY A 304 -2.96 36.35 2.98
N VAL A 305 -2.81 35.03 2.84
CA VAL A 305 -2.75 34.33 1.53
C VAL A 305 -4.13 33.76 1.20
N THR A 306 -4.61 33.99 -0.02
CA THR A 306 -5.84 33.38 -0.53
C THR A 306 -5.58 31.94 -0.93
N ILE A 307 -6.34 31.02 -0.35
CA ILE A 307 -6.35 29.59 -0.69
C ILE A 307 -7.59 29.34 -1.53
N PRO A 308 -7.46 29.04 -2.83
CA PRO A 308 -8.62 28.85 -3.69
C PRO A 308 -9.52 27.70 -3.20
N LYS A 309 -10.78 27.76 -3.57
CA LYS A 309 -11.76 26.71 -3.28
C LYS A 309 -11.27 25.35 -3.80
N GLU A 310 -11.56 24.29 -3.03
CA GLU A 310 -11.22 22.91 -3.36
C GLU A 310 -9.77 22.74 -3.87
N SER A 311 -8.81 23.41 -3.20
CA SER A 311 -7.43 23.51 -3.65
C SER A 311 -6.45 23.58 -2.48
N PHE A 312 -5.17 23.77 -2.79
CA PHE A 312 -4.12 23.96 -1.79
C PHE A 312 -3.12 25.03 -2.22
N GLN A 313 -2.37 25.54 -1.24
CA GLN A 313 -1.26 26.45 -1.47
C GLN A 313 -0.05 26.04 -0.63
N ILE A 314 1.15 26.22 -1.20
CA ILE A 314 2.42 26.04 -0.49
C ILE A 314 2.89 27.43 -0.05
N ILE A 315 3.06 27.62 1.24
CA ILE A 315 3.50 28.87 1.86
C ILE A 315 4.88 28.63 2.44
N SER A 316 5.87 29.42 2.02
CA SER A 316 7.19 29.44 2.64
C SER A 316 7.17 30.46 3.79
N LYS A 317 7.71 30.11 4.96
CA LYS A 317 8.03 31.13 5.96
C LYS A 317 9.19 31.95 5.40
N GLU A 318 8.96 33.24 5.18
CA GLU A 318 10.08 34.19 5.05
C GLU A 318 10.84 34.19 6.38
N GLU A 319 12.17 34.09 6.30
CA GLU A 319 13.07 34.18 7.46
C GLU A 319 13.00 35.55 8.13
#